data_312323d699371d40718337dce7df9d5d
#
_entry.id   312323d699371d40718337dce7df9d5d
#
_cell.length_a   1.000
_cell.length_b   1.000
_cell.length_c   1.000
_cell.angle_alpha   90.00
_cell.angle_beta   90.00
_cell.angle_gamma   90.00
#
_symmetry.space_group_name_H-M   'P 1'
#
loop_
_entity.id
_entity.type
_entity.pdbx_description
1 polymer ?
#
loop_
_entity_poly.entity_id
_entity_poly.type
_entity_poly.pdbx_seq_one_letter_code
_entity_poly.pdbx_strand_id
1 'polypeptide(L)'
;GIIGMHVDDGLCGGDGYFMEQLNKLEKTFSFGSKRSQNFVFTGIEMTQLPDSTIVLSQEKYVTKIEPIHIQSERKVQPELSINAEEKLALRAIIGSLQYAAVSTRPDLSSRLSHLQSAINTATINTLIEANKTLHEAKRHKDTKIKIQPISIQQLRFLAFSDASFSSPKQPDSHSGSIIMATHSNI
;
A
#
# COMPACT_ATOMS: atom_id res chain seq x y z
N GLY A 1 4.14 19.96 -16.55
CA GLY A 1 3.52 19.43 -15.36
C GLY A 1 2.52 18.31 -15.61
N ILE A 2 2.08 17.68 -14.54
CA ILE A 2 1.14 16.54 -14.58
C ILE A 2 0.03 16.80 -13.55
N ILE A 3 -1.18 16.39 -13.88
CA ILE A 3 -2.33 16.36 -12.97
C ILE A 3 -2.86 14.94 -12.96
N GLY A 4 -2.88 14.31 -11.79
CA GLY A 4 -3.60 13.05 -11.53
C GLY A 4 -4.93 13.36 -10.87
N MET A 5 -6.03 12.81 -11.40
CA MET A 5 -7.37 13.03 -10.85
C MET A 5 -7.86 11.75 -10.17
N HIS A 6 -8.48 11.93 -8.99
CA HIS A 6 -9.19 10.88 -8.29
C HIS A 6 -10.55 11.43 -7.85
N VAL A 7 -11.60 11.06 -8.59
CA VAL A 7 -12.96 11.60 -8.43
C VAL A 7 -12.94 13.13 -8.56
N ASP A 8 -13.07 13.86 -7.46
CA ASP A 8 -13.06 15.32 -7.34
C ASP A 8 -11.73 15.90 -6.80
N ASP A 9 -10.83 15.05 -6.35
CA ASP A 9 -9.51 15.45 -5.87
C ASP A 9 -8.44 15.39 -6.96
N GLY A 10 -7.58 16.41 -7.05
CA GLY A 10 -6.46 16.49 -8.00
C GLY A 10 -5.09 16.53 -7.30
N LEU A 11 -4.17 15.65 -7.72
CA LEU A 11 -2.76 15.73 -7.35
C LEU A 11 -1.96 16.32 -8.51
N CYS A 12 -1.27 17.44 -8.25
CA CYS A 12 -0.58 18.21 -9.28
C CYS A 12 0.91 18.30 -8.99
N GLY A 13 1.73 18.21 -10.02
CA GLY A 13 3.16 18.48 -9.97
C GLY A 13 3.66 19.12 -11.25
N GLY A 14 4.54 20.13 -11.14
CA GLY A 14 5.09 20.81 -12.29
C GLY A 14 6.02 21.97 -11.93
N ASP A 15 6.53 22.63 -12.97
CA ASP A 15 7.37 23.82 -12.89
C ASP A 15 6.56 25.12 -12.68
N GLY A 16 7.23 26.25 -12.64
CA GLY A 16 6.60 27.56 -12.48
C GLY A 16 5.57 27.86 -13.57
N TYR A 17 5.87 27.52 -14.81
CA TYR A 17 4.93 27.72 -15.92
C TYR A 17 3.64 26.90 -15.71
N PHE A 18 3.78 25.65 -15.32
CA PHE A 18 2.63 24.80 -15.03
C PHE A 18 1.78 25.38 -13.89
N MET A 19 2.40 25.88 -12.82
CA MET A 19 1.69 26.49 -11.70
C MET A 19 0.92 27.75 -12.10
N GLU A 20 1.48 28.56 -13.05
CA GLU A 20 0.75 29.71 -13.62
C GLU A 20 -0.50 29.25 -14.40
N GLN A 21 -0.41 28.17 -15.19
CA GLN A 21 -1.57 27.65 -15.91
C GLN A 21 -2.62 27.09 -14.93
N LEU A 22 -2.20 26.42 -13.87
CA LEU A 22 -3.10 25.92 -12.81
C LEU A 22 -3.84 27.08 -12.13
N ASN A 23 -3.16 28.20 -11.84
CA ASN A 23 -3.78 29.40 -11.27
C ASN A 23 -4.77 30.08 -12.24
N LYS A 24 -4.61 29.91 -13.56
CA LYS A 24 -5.64 30.36 -14.53
C LYS A 24 -6.89 29.47 -14.47
N LEU A 25 -6.72 28.16 -14.32
CA LEU A 25 -7.84 27.23 -14.14
C LEU A 25 -8.65 27.55 -12.88
N GLU A 26 -8.01 27.95 -11.78
CA GLU A 26 -8.70 28.38 -10.56
C GLU A 26 -9.66 29.56 -10.75
N LYS A 27 -9.43 30.41 -11.75
CA LYS A 27 -10.32 31.52 -12.09
C LYS A 27 -11.59 31.07 -12.82
N THR A 28 -11.53 29.90 -13.45
CA THR A 28 -12.63 29.34 -14.23
C THR A 28 -13.42 28.30 -13.43
N PHE A 29 -12.70 27.50 -12.62
CA PHE A 29 -13.26 26.44 -11.79
C PHE A 29 -13.05 26.76 -10.32
N SER A 30 -14.11 26.68 -9.53
CA SER A 30 -14.03 26.87 -8.07
C SER A 30 -13.39 25.62 -7.44
N PHE A 31 -12.13 25.72 -7.05
CA PHE A 31 -11.47 24.67 -6.27
C PHE A 31 -11.83 24.79 -4.79
N GLY A 32 -12.02 23.65 -4.12
CA GLY A 32 -12.33 23.61 -2.70
C GLY A 32 -11.13 23.99 -1.83
N SER A 33 -10.25 23.06 -1.53
CA SER A 33 -9.05 23.31 -0.75
C SER A 33 -7.79 23.04 -1.59
N LYS A 34 -6.76 23.88 -1.42
CA LYS A 34 -5.43 23.72 -2.02
C LYS A 34 -4.40 23.51 -0.94
N ARG A 35 -3.61 22.49 -1.05
CA ARG A 35 -2.56 22.14 -0.08
C ARG A 35 -1.26 21.85 -0.81
N SER A 36 -0.13 22.17 -0.19
CA SER A 36 1.21 21.90 -0.70
C SER A 36 2.11 21.38 0.41
N GLN A 37 3.19 20.72 0.05
CA GLN A 37 4.25 20.20 0.91
C GLN A 37 3.81 19.07 1.85
N ASN A 38 2.78 19.28 2.68
CA ASN A 38 2.29 18.28 3.65
C ASN A 38 0.77 18.16 3.54
N PHE A 39 0.30 17.04 3.03
CA PHE A 39 -1.14 16.77 2.89
C PHE A 39 -1.42 15.27 2.85
N VAL A 40 -2.69 14.92 2.94
CA VAL A 40 -3.18 13.56 2.74
C VAL A 40 -3.95 13.54 1.42
N PHE A 41 -3.59 12.62 0.54
CA PHE A 41 -4.30 12.35 -0.70
C PHE A 41 -4.69 10.87 -0.75
N THR A 42 -5.97 10.58 -0.90
CA THR A 42 -6.53 9.21 -0.90
C THR A 42 -6.07 8.33 0.27
N GLY A 43 -5.85 8.91 1.46
CA GLY A 43 -5.39 8.18 2.64
C GLY A 43 -3.88 7.96 2.73
N ILE A 44 -3.11 8.49 1.77
CA ILE A 44 -1.64 8.51 1.78
C ILE A 44 -1.16 9.86 2.28
N GLU A 45 -0.35 9.87 3.32
CA GLU A 45 0.32 11.05 3.84
C GLU A 45 1.51 11.38 2.94
N MET A 46 1.48 12.53 2.29
CA MET A 46 2.52 13.00 1.38
C MET A 46 3.27 14.17 2.00
N THR A 47 4.59 14.10 1.99
CA THR A 47 5.47 15.18 2.45
C THR A 47 6.52 15.45 1.39
N GLN A 48 6.62 16.70 0.92
CA GLN A 48 7.71 17.14 0.08
C GLN A 48 8.78 17.83 0.94
N LEU A 49 10.01 17.31 0.89
CA LEU A 49 11.16 17.86 1.58
C LEU A 49 11.79 19.01 0.79
N PRO A 50 12.65 19.86 1.42
CA PRO A 50 13.31 20.98 0.74
C PRO A 50 14.18 20.59 -0.45
N ASP A 51 14.72 19.37 -0.47
CA ASP A 51 15.52 18.80 -1.57
C ASP A 51 14.64 18.20 -2.68
N SER A 52 13.34 18.46 -2.66
CA SER A 52 12.32 17.90 -3.57
C SER A 52 12.06 16.41 -3.41
N THR A 53 12.63 15.73 -2.42
CA THR A 53 12.26 14.34 -2.09
C THR A 53 10.80 14.28 -1.63
N ILE A 54 10.04 13.34 -2.18
CA ILE A 54 8.67 13.07 -1.77
C ILE A 54 8.67 11.86 -0.85
N VAL A 55 8.08 12.00 0.34
CA VAL A 55 7.90 10.92 1.32
C VAL A 55 6.44 10.53 1.37
N LEU A 56 6.16 9.25 1.16
CA LEU A 56 4.83 8.67 1.23
C LEU A 56 4.71 7.77 2.47
N SER A 57 3.66 7.96 3.25
CA SER A 57 3.36 7.20 4.46
C SER A 57 1.87 6.87 4.56
N GLN A 58 1.55 5.76 5.20
CA GLN A 58 0.19 5.40 5.60
C GLN A 58 0.13 5.02 7.09
N GLU A 59 0.98 5.63 7.91
CA GLU A 59 1.04 5.34 9.35
C GLU A 59 -0.33 5.49 10.03
N LYS A 60 -1.03 6.59 9.77
CA LYS A 60 -2.36 6.83 10.35
C LYS A 60 -3.40 5.85 9.84
N TYR A 61 -3.30 5.46 8.57
CA TYR A 61 -4.20 4.47 7.97
C TYR A 61 -4.00 3.08 8.61
N VAL A 62 -2.76 2.59 8.60
CA VAL A 62 -2.43 1.26 9.16
C VAL A 62 -2.78 1.17 10.65
N THR A 63 -2.56 2.24 11.41
CA THR A 63 -2.86 2.28 12.85
C THR A 63 -4.35 2.08 13.13
N LYS A 64 -5.23 2.53 12.25
CA LYS A 64 -6.70 2.44 12.39
C LYS A 64 -7.29 1.07 12.01
N ILE A 65 -6.54 0.20 11.34
CA ILE A 65 -7.05 -1.13 10.98
C ILE A 65 -7.21 -1.95 12.26
N GLU A 66 -8.40 -2.49 12.47
CA GLU A 66 -8.69 -3.30 13.64
C GLU A 66 -8.39 -4.78 13.40
N PRO A 67 -7.89 -5.52 14.41
CA PRO A 67 -7.66 -6.94 14.30
C PRO A 67 -8.97 -7.73 14.25
N ILE A 68 -8.95 -8.91 13.66
CA ILE A 68 -10.07 -9.85 13.70
C ILE A 68 -10.22 -10.36 15.13
N HIS A 69 -11.41 -10.19 15.70
CA HIS A 69 -11.73 -10.82 16.97
C HIS A 69 -11.95 -12.33 16.76
N ILE A 70 -11.18 -13.15 17.48
CA ILE A 70 -11.28 -14.62 17.44
C ILE A 70 -11.69 -15.08 18.85
N GLN A 71 -12.81 -15.77 18.96
CA GLN A 71 -13.30 -16.32 20.23
C GLN A 71 -12.28 -17.30 20.82
N SER A 72 -12.10 -17.27 22.15
CA SER A 72 -11.07 -18.04 22.84
C SER A 72 -11.20 -19.54 22.59
N GLU A 73 -12.45 -20.07 22.57
CA GLU A 73 -12.77 -21.47 22.33
C GLU A 73 -12.40 -21.91 20.91
N ARG A 74 -12.49 -21.00 19.94
CA ARG A 74 -12.11 -21.27 18.54
C ARG A 74 -10.60 -21.15 18.35
N LYS A 75 -9.97 -20.22 19.04
CA LYS A 75 -8.53 -19.96 18.93
C LYS A 75 -7.66 -21.17 19.31
N VAL A 76 -8.14 -22.07 20.16
CA VAL A 76 -7.43 -23.30 20.54
C VAL A 76 -7.60 -24.43 19.49
N GLN A 77 -8.38 -24.20 18.42
CA GLN A 77 -8.66 -25.13 17.34
C GLN A 77 -8.21 -24.55 15.99
N PRO A 78 -6.90 -24.42 15.73
CA PRO A 78 -6.36 -23.69 14.57
C PRO A 78 -6.81 -24.27 13.22
N GLU A 79 -7.09 -25.57 13.13
CA GLU A 79 -7.50 -26.28 11.91
C GLU A 79 -9.02 -26.18 11.64
N LEU A 80 -9.80 -25.64 12.58
CA LEU A 80 -11.24 -25.49 12.41
C LEU A 80 -11.52 -24.49 11.28
N SER A 81 -12.42 -24.86 10.36
CA SER A 81 -12.87 -23.99 9.29
C SER A 81 -13.55 -22.73 9.84
N ILE A 82 -13.34 -21.62 9.18
CA ILE A 82 -13.94 -20.34 9.56
C ILE A 82 -15.42 -20.29 9.14
N ASN A 83 -16.23 -19.59 9.92
CA ASN A 83 -17.62 -19.32 9.58
C ASN A 83 -17.75 -18.10 8.62
N ALA A 84 -19.00 -17.77 8.25
CA ALA A 84 -19.29 -16.70 7.30
C ALA A 84 -18.86 -15.31 7.79
N GLU A 85 -19.07 -15.00 9.09
CA GLU A 85 -18.68 -13.73 9.72
C GLU A 85 -17.16 -13.59 9.78
N GLU A 86 -16.48 -14.65 10.18
CA GLU A 86 -15.01 -14.72 10.20
C GLU A 86 -14.42 -14.57 8.78
N LYS A 87 -15.07 -15.16 7.78
CA LYS A 87 -14.64 -15.01 6.37
C LYS A 87 -14.82 -13.57 5.88
N LEU A 88 -15.87 -12.88 6.30
CA LEU A 88 -16.08 -11.47 5.98
C LEU A 88 -15.00 -10.61 6.66
N ALA A 89 -14.72 -10.85 7.94
CA ALA A 89 -13.67 -10.17 8.68
C ALA A 89 -12.27 -10.40 8.07
N LEU A 90 -11.98 -11.64 7.63
CA LEU A 90 -10.74 -11.98 6.93
C LEU A 90 -10.59 -11.17 5.62
N ARG A 91 -11.65 -11.11 4.82
CA ARG A 91 -11.64 -10.32 3.56
C ARG A 91 -11.44 -8.82 3.83
N ALA A 92 -12.07 -8.29 4.88
CA ALA A 92 -11.95 -6.88 5.25
C ALA A 92 -10.52 -6.51 5.66
N ILE A 93 -9.88 -7.31 6.52
CA ILE A 93 -8.49 -7.04 6.94
C ILE A 93 -7.50 -7.21 5.80
N ILE A 94 -7.66 -8.25 4.95
CA ILE A 94 -6.82 -8.44 3.76
C ILE A 94 -6.97 -7.25 2.80
N GLY A 95 -8.20 -6.80 2.52
CA GLY A 95 -8.45 -5.65 1.64
C GLY A 95 -7.82 -4.36 2.17
N SER A 96 -7.95 -4.11 3.48
CA SER A 96 -7.34 -2.95 4.13
C SER A 96 -5.81 -2.99 4.05
N LEU A 97 -5.19 -4.13 4.35
CA LEU A 97 -3.74 -4.29 4.26
C LEU A 97 -3.24 -4.26 2.80
N GLN A 98 -4.04 -4.78 1.86
CA GLN A 98 -3.71 -4.73 0.43
C GLN A 98 -3.63 -3.30 -0.08
N TYR A 99 -4.52 -2.42 0.38
CA TYR A 99 -4.43 -0.99 0.05
C TYR A 99 -3.12 -0.37 0.54
N ALA A 100 -2.67 -0.71 1.75
CA ALA A 100 -1.37 -0.28 2.24
C ALA A 100 -0.22 -0.88 1.42
N ALA A 101 -0.30 -2.17 1.09
CA ALA A 101 0.75 -2.89 0.36
C ALA A 101 1.02 -2.30 -1.03
N VAL A 102 -0.03 -1.98 -1.79
CA VAL A 102 0.11 -1.42 -3.15
C VAL A 102 0.52 0.06 -3.13
N SER A 103 0.31 0.76 -2.02
CA SER A 103 0.54 2.20 -1.95
C SER A 103 1.88 2.56 -1.31
N THR A 104 2.21 1.99 -0.12
CA THR A 104 3.38 2.41 0.66
C THR A 104 4.10 1.27 1.37
N ARG A 105 3.51 0.05 1.42
CA ARG A 105 4.00 -1.09 2.19
C ARG A 105 4.19 -2.35 1.33
N PRO A 106 5.01 -2.31 0.26
CA PRO A 106 5.26 -3.47 -0.60
C PRO A 106 5.86 -4.67 0.15
N ASP A 107 6.46 -4.45 1.31
CA ASP A 107 6.96 -5.47 2.22
C ASP A 107 5.89 -6.46 2.69
N LEU A 108 4.61 -6.07 2.69
CA LEU A 108 3.48 -6.92 3.07
C LEU A 108 2.96 -7.81 1.93
N SER A 109 3.33 -7.53 0.68
CA SER A 109 2.70 -8.12 -0.52
C SER A 109 2.75 -9.65 -0.54
N SER A 110 3.88 -10.26 -0.18
CA SER A 110 4.04 -11.72 -0.16
C SER A 110 3.09 -12.38 0.83
N ARG A 111 3.03 -11.88 2.08
CA ARG A 111 2.11 -12.42 3.11
C ARG A 111 0.65 -12.27 2.70
N LEU A 112 0.30 -11.14 2.10
CA LEU A 112 -1.07 -10.89 1.64
C LEU A 112 -1.46 -11.79 0.47
N SER A 113 -0.54 -12.06 -0.45
CA SER A 113 -0.77 -13.02 -1.54
C SER A 113 -1.12 -14.42 -0.99
N HIS A 114 -0.38 -14.90 0.01
CA HIS A 114 -0.68 -16.16 0.67
C HIS A 114 -2.02 -16.15 1.40
N LEU A 115 -2.36 -15.08 2.12
CA LEU A 115 -3.66 -14.95 2.79
C LEU A 115 -4.81 -14.91 1.78
N GLN A 116 -4.64 -14.23 0.65
CA GLN A 116 -5.65 -14.16 -0.41
C GLN A 116 -5.91 -15.52 -1.04
N SER A 117 -4.87 -16.29 -1.36
CA SER A 117 -5.04 -17.64 -1.93
C SER A 117 -5.72 -18.60 -0.96
N ALA A 118 -5.52 -18.42 0.35
CA ALA A 118 -6.11 -19.26 1.39
C ALA A 118 -7.59 -18.94 1.72
N ILE A 119 -8.19 -17.85 1.22
CA ILE A 119 -9.56 -17.39 1.63
C ILE A 119 -10.62 -18.48 1.51
N ASN A 120 -10.55 -19.33 0.47
CA ASN A 120 -11.58 -20.31 0.21
C ASN A 120 -11.49 -21.55 1.11
N THR A 121 -10.30 -21.87 1.59
CA THR A 121 -10.00 -22.99 2.49
C THR A 121 -9.56 -22.51 3.87
N ALA A 122 -9.89 -21.27 4.23
CA ALA A 122 -9.39 -20.62 5.42
C ALA A 122 -9.86 -21.32 6.71
N THR A 123 -8.94 -21.40 7.65
CA THR A 123 -9.13 -21.92 9.02
C THR A 123 -8.89 -20.82 10.04
N ILE A 124 -9.09 -21.14 11.32
CA ILE A 124 -8.76 -20.22 12.43
C ILE A 124 -7.29 -19.82 12.39
N ASN A 125 -6.40 -20.73 11.94
CA ASN A 125 -4.99 -20.37 11.76
C ASN A 125 -4.81 -19.25 10.71
N THR A 126 -5.62 -19.24 9.65
CA THR A 126 -5.58 -18.14 8.64
C THR A 126 -5.94 -16.79 9.25
N LEU A 127 -6.91 -16.74 10.18
CA LEU A 127 -7.25 -15.51 10.91
C LEU A 127 -6.11 -15.05 11.82
N ILE A 128 -5.47 -16.01 12.49
CA ILE A 128 -4.30 -15.73 13.34
C ILE A 128 -3.16 -15.13 12.52
N GLU A 129 -2.87 -15.71 11.34
CA GLU A 129 -1.83 -15.19 10.44
C GLU A 129 -2.18 -13.82 9.87
N ALA A 130 -3.46 -13.55 9.56
CA ALA A 130 -3.91 -12.22 9.16
C ALA A 130 -3.70 -11.19 10.28
N ASN A 131 -4.01 -11.53 11.52
CA ASN A 131 -3.76 -10.67 12.67
C ASN A 131 -2.25 -10.46 12.95
N LYS A 132 -1.42 -11.48 12.75
CA LYS A 132 0.05 -11.35 12.84
C LYS A 132 0.56 -10.39 11.76
N THR A 133 0.04 -10.48 10.54
CA THR A 133 0.40 -9.58 9.44
C THR A 133 0.03 -8.13 9.76
N LEU A 134 -1.16 -7.90 10.32
CA LEU A 134 -1.55 -6.58 10.81
C LEU A 134 -0.65 -6.09 11.95
N HIS A 135 -0.32 -6.96 12.91
CA HIS A 135 0.56 -6.60 14.01
C HIS A 135 1.95 -6.19 13.50
N GLU A 136 2.50 -6.90 12.53
CA GLU A 136 3.76 -6.56 11.87
C GLU A 136 3.66 -5.22 11.15
N ALA A 137 2.58 -4.99 10.40
CA ALA A 137 2.32 -3.72 9.74
C ALA A 137 2.27 -2.54 10.74
N LYS A 138 1.61 -2.73 11.90
CA LYS A 138 1.52 -1.72 12.97
C LYS A 138 2.85 -1.53 13.72
N ARG A 139 3.62 -2.60 13.93
CA ARG A 139 4.95 -2.55 14.56
C ARG A 139 5.93 -1.70 13.74
N HIS A 140 5.85 -1.78 12.41
CA HIS A 140 6.67 -1.04 11.47
C HIS A 140 5.85 0.04 10.72
N LYS A 141 4.94 0.70 11.43
CA LYS A 141 4.04 1.73 10.86
C LYS A 141 4.75 2.96 10.33
N ASP A 142 5.98 3.20 10.79
CA ASP A 142 6.87 4.28 10.38
C ASP A 142 7.61 4.01 9.05
N THR A 143 7.45 2.80 8.48
CA THR A 143 7.98 2.47 7.15
C THR A 143 7.39 3.40 6.09
N LYS A 144 8.25 3.99 5.26
CA LYS A 144 7.91 5.04 4.28
C LYS A 144 8.57 4.76 2.94
N ILE A 145 7.90 5.15 1.87
CA ILE A 145 8.54 5.22 0.55
C ILE A 145 9.12 6.62 0.38
N LYS A 146 10.37 6.71 -0.05
CA LYS A 146 11.03 7.96 -0.41
C LYS A 146 11.29 7.97 -1.91
N ILE A 147 10.76 8.97 -2.58
CA ILE A 147 10.96 9.21 -4.01
C ILE A 147 11.91 10.39 -4.13
N GLN A 148 13.16 10.10 -4.46
CA GLN A 148 14.18 11.15 -4.66
C GLN A 148 14.03 11.76 -6.06
N PRO A 149 14.37 13.05 -6.23
CA PRO A 149 14.39 13.67 -7.53
C PRO A 149 15.50 13.03 -8.39
N ILE A 150 15.13 12.53 -9.56
CA ILE A 150 16.06 11.91 -10.51
C ILE A 150 15.92 12.64 -11.83
N SER A 151 17.03 13.16 -12.40
CA SER A 151 16.99 13.73 -13.73
C SER A 151 16.71 12.64 -14.77
N ILE A 152 15.96 12.95 -15.81
CA ILE A 152 15.56 11.97 -16.81
C ILE A 152 16.78 11.36 -17.53
N GLN A 153 17.88 12.09 -17.63
CA GLN A 153 19.14 11.62 -18.24
C GLN A 153 19.83 10.55 -17.36
N GLN A 154 19.61 10.60 -16.07
CA GLN A 154 20.22 9.68 -15.07
C GLN A 154 19.28 8.56 -14.67
N LEU A 155 18.01 8.61 -15.09
CA LEU A 155 17.02 7.63 -14.74
C LEU A 155 17.40 6.25 -15.28
N ARG A 156 17.38 5.25 -14.39
CA ARG A 156 17.53 3.83 -14.69
C ARG A 156 16.41 3.05 -14.00
N PHE A 157 16.13 1.89 -14.54
CA PHE A 157 15.19 0.95 -13.91
C PHE A 157 15.94 -0.31 -13.53
N LEU A 158 15.73 -0.74 -12.28
CA LEU A 158 16.14 -2.05 -11.79
C LEU A 158 14.92 -2.93 -11.65
N ALA A 159 14.98 -4.13 -12.19
CA ALA A 159 13.93 -5.12 -12.08
C ALA A 159 14.49 -6.39 -11.43
N PHE A 160 13.78 -6.88 -10.42
CA PHE A 160 14.02 -8.17 -9.78
C PHE A 160 12.79 -9.02 -9.97
N SER A 161 12.96 -10.27 -10.33
CA SER A 161 11.85 -11.22 -10.41
C SER A 161 12.29 -12.57 -9.85
N ASP A 162 11.38 -13.22 -9.16
CA ASP A 162 11.56 -14.57 -8.64
C ASP A 162 10.24 -15.33 -8.75
N ALA A 163 10.32 -16.65 -8.86
CA ALA A 163 9.16 -17.52 -8.92
C ALA A 163 9.40 -18.80 -8.13
N SER A 164 8.45 -19.15 -7.27
CA SER A 164 8.45 -20.45 -6.59
C SER A 164 7.69 -21.49 -7.41
N PHE A 165 8.26 -22.68 -7.49
CA PHE A 165 7.56 -23.82 -8.10
C PHE A 165 6.54 -24.40 -7.13
N SER A 166 5.41 -24.87 -7.68
CA SER A 166 4.37 -25.58 -6.94
C SER A 166 4.95 -26.80 -6.20
N SER A 167 4.48 -27.05 -4.99
CA SER A 167 4.79 -28.23 -4.20
C SER A 167 3.53 -28.95 -3.72
N PRO A 168 3.60 -30.25 -3.31
CA PRO A 168 2.43 -30.96 -2.79
C PRO A 168 1.75 -30.30 -1.58
N LYS A 169 2.51 -29.49 -0.81
CA LYS A 169 2.00 -28.72 0.34
C LYS A 169 1.48 -27.36 -0.06
N GLN A 170 1.87 -26.84 -1.22
CA GLN A 170 1.49 -25.55 -1.75
C GLN A 170 1.32 -25.69 -3.26
N PRO A 171 0.12 -26.09 -3.71
CA PRO A 171 -0.13 -26.44 -5.12
C PRO A 171 -0.05 -25.26 -6.08
N ASP A 172 -0.15 -24.02 -5.58
CA ASP A 172 -0.07 -22.83 -6.38
C ASP A 172 1.37 -22.35 -6.52
N SER A 173 1.79 -22.02 -7.73
CA SER A 173 3.04 -21.33 -8.00
C SER A 173 2.88 -19.83 -7.72
N HIS A 174 3.86 -19.23 -7.08
CA HIS A 174 3.88 -17.79 -6.81
C HIS A 174 5.02 -17.15 -7.58
N SER A 175 4.78 -15.97 -8.15
CA SER A 175 5.81 -15.13 -8.72
C SER A 175 5.77 -13.74 -8.09
N GLY A 176 6.94 -13.16 -7.90
CA GLY A 176 7.10 -11.80 -7.42
C GLY A 176 8.01 -11.00 -8.35
N SER A 177 7.71 -9.73 -8.52
CA SER A 177 8.59 -8.81 -9.22
C SER A 177 8.60 -7.45 -8.53
N ILE A 178 9.76 -6.80 -8.54
CA ILE A 178 9.94 -5.42 -8.06
C ILE A 178 10.65 -4.66 -9.18
N ILE A 179 10.06 -3.52 -9.56
CA ILE A 179 10.67 -2.58 -10.50
C ILE A 179 10.88 -1.27 -9.76
N MET A 180 12.10 -0.78 -9.74
CA MET A 180 12.48 0.46 -9.06
C MET A 180 13.10 1.44 -10.04
N ALA A 181 12.70 2.71 -9.94
CA ALA A 181 13.40 3.81 -10.57
C ALA A 181 14.61 4.18 -9.70
N THR A 182 15.77 4.33 -10.31
CA THR A 182 17.01 4.67 -9.63
C THR A 182 17.87 5.55 -10.52
N HIS A 183 18.96 6.04 -9.97
CA HIS A 183 19.95 6.86 -10.63
C HIS A 183 21.22 6.06 -11.02
N SER A 184 21.95 6.51 -12.02
CA SER A 184 23.03 5.75 -12.66
C SER A 184 24.25 5.41 -11.81
N ASN A 185 24.32 5.84 -10.54
CA ASN A 185 25.47 5.63 -9.65
C ASN A 185 25.24 4.56 -8.57
N ILE A 186 24.53 3.48 -8.93
CA ILE A 186 24.44 2.28 -8.11
C ILE A 186 25.37 1.22 -8.68
#